data_4f2978f83effaf393a2c122647ea77e5
#
_entry.id   4f2978f83effaf393a2c122647ea77e5
#
_cell.length_a   1.000
_cell.length_b   1.000
_cell.length_c   1.000
_cell.angle_alpha   90.00
_cell.angle_beta   90.00
_cell.angle_gamma   90.00
#
_symmetry.space_group_name_H-M   'P 1'
#
loop_
_entity.id
_entity.type
_entity.pdbx_description
1 polymer ?
#
loop_
_entity_poly.entity_id
_entity_poly.type
_entity_poly.pdbx_seq_one_letter_code
_entity_poly.pdbx_strand_id
1 'polypeptide(L)'
;LLLIYKIMLEDSQKIIEERKAQSVLNLLTEIGEMMITSGAHTARIIRNLERIAKGLGYNCELVLTYTGIVISVYKQNKFKAHTLAKTIKAKGLNFETISEISILSWDVFENKISINEIKSTLKQIKAKKVYSDLQLYALAPLASVALCLLFDGDWLQSIIVYFSTLFGYYARRSMMLKHHNHMVAFFIGATISTLFIHFIGVFCNIQVKEALVVSVLYLIPGAVMINSFID
;
A
#
# COMPACT_ATOMS: atom_id res chain seq x y z
N LEU A 1 -50.32 25.04 -10.74
CA LEU A 1 -49.58 24.22 -11.70
C LEU A 1 -48.08 24.61 -11.73
N LEU A 2 -47.74 25.89 -11.93
CA LEU A 2 -46.38 26.43 -11.98
C LEU A 2 -45.58 26.19 -10.66
N LEU A 3 -46.22 26.33 -9.51
CA LEU A 3 -45.62 26.12 -8.19
C LEU A 3 -45.26 24.63 -7.94
N ILE A 4 -46.16 23.72 -8.31
CA ILE A 4 -45.97 22.29 -8.23
C ILE A 4 -44.82 21.85 -9.15
N TYR A 5 -44.77 22.37 -10.38
CA TYR A 5 -43.69 22.10 -11.32
C TYR A 5 -42.32 22.59 -10.79
N LYS A 6 -42.27 23.77 -10.17
CA LYS A 6 -41.03 24.29 -9.56
C LYS A 6 -40.56 23.45 -8.39
N ILE A 7 -41.44 22.99 -7.52
CA ILE A 7 -41.12 22.09 -6.39
C ILE A 7 -40.59 20.76 -6.91
N MET A 8 -41.24 20.18 -7.93
CA MET A 8 -40.75 18.92 -8.55
C MET A 8 -39.36 19.05 -9.18
N LEU A 9 -39.05 20.19 -9.80
CA LEU A 9 -37.72 20.47 -10.37
C LEU A 9 -36.66 20.62 -9.28
N GLU A 10 -36.97 21.33 -8.20
CA GLU A 10 -36.08 21.50 -7.05
C GLU A 10 -35.78 20.14 -6.36
N ASP A 11 -36.80 19.31 -6.18
CA ASP A 11 -36.62 17.96 -5.60
C ASP A 11 -35.79 17.05 -6.53
N SER A 12 -36.05 17.11 -7.83
CA SER A 12 -35.26 16.34 -8.81
C SER A 12 -33.79 16.76 -8.83
N GLN A 13 -33.53 18.07 -8.80
CA GLN A 13 -32.13 18.57 -8.72
C GLN A 13 -31.45 18.16 -7.42
N LYS A 14 -32.14 18.17 -6.29
CA LYS A 14 -31.64 17.77 -5.01
C LYS A 14 -31.26 16.29 -5.01
N ILE A 15 -32.11 15.42 -5.55
CA ILE A 15 -31.83 13.97 -5.68
C ILE A 15 -30.60 13.73 -6.57
N ILE A 16 -30.46 14.45 -7.67
CA ILE A 16 -29.29 14.32 -8.57
C ILE A 16 -28.00 14.73 -7.86
N GLU A 17 -28.03 15.82 -7.08
CA GLU A 17 -26.87 16.28 -6.31
C GLU A 17 -26.49 15.30 -5.20
N GLU A 18 -27.45 14.72 -4.49
CA GLU A 18 -27.21 13.71 -3.47
C GLU A 18 -26.55 12.45 -4.06
N ARG A 19 -27.04 11.98 -5.20
CA ARG A 19 -26.44 10.85 -5.94
C ARG A 19 -25.01 11.15 -6.38
N LYS A 20 -24.74 12.36 -6.84
CA LYS A 20 -23.37 12.79 -7.20
C LYS A 20 -22.44 12.81 -5.98
N ALA A 21 -22.87 13.41 -4.87
CA ALA A 21 -22.10 13.44 -3.63
C ALA A 21 -21.81 12.02 -3.10
N GLN A 22 -22.80 11.13 -3.13
CA GLN A 22 -22.64 9.73 -2.75
C GLN A 22 -21.65 8.99 -3.69
N SER A 23 -21.70 9.29 -4.99
CA SER A 23 -20.76 8.69 -5.95
C SER A 23 -19.32 9.15 -5.70
N VAL A 24 -19.12 10.43 -5.36
CA VAL A 24 -17.81 10.97 -4.99
C VAL A 24 -17.32 10.35 -3.67
N LEU A 25 -18.18 10.25 -2.68
CA LEU A 25 -17.86 9.63 -1.40
C LEU A 25 -17.41 8.17 -1.56
N ASN A 26 -18.14 7.39 -2.35
CA ASN A 26 -17.80 6.00 -2.65
C ASN A 26 -16.45 5.90 -3.38
N LEU A 27 -16.20 6.79 -4.35
CA LEU A 27 -14.95 6.85 -5.09
C LEU A 27 -13.76 7.17 -4.17
N LEU A 28 -13.89 8.20 -3.33
CA LEU A 28 -12.83 8.56 -2.37
C LEU A 28 -12.56 7.45 -1.37
N THR A 29 -13.60 6.75 -0.93
CA THR A 29 -13.45 5.59 -0.03
C THR A 29 -12.71 4.45 -0.70
N GLU A 30 -13.01 4.18 -1.97
CA GLU A 30 -12.31 3.16 -2.76
C GLU A 30 -10.82 3.50 -2.93
N ILE A 31 -10.51 4.75 -3.27
CA ILE A 31 -9.13 5.23 -3.41
C ILE A 31 -8.40 5.18 -2.06
N GLY A 32 -9.04 5.63 -0.99
CA GLY A 32 -8.50 5.56 0.37
C GLY A 32 -8.18 4.13 0.80
N GLU A 33 -9.08 3.18 0.52
CA GLU A 33 -8.84 1.76 0.74
C GLU A 33 -7.63 1.25 -0.04
N MET A 34 -7.51 1.60 -1.32
CA MET A 34 -6.38 1.20 -2.14
C MET A 34 -5.06 1.73 -1.59
N MET A 35 -5.02 2.98 -1.15
CA MET A 35 -3.81 3.59 -0.57
C MET A 35 -3.44 2.96 0.78
N ILE A 36 -4.41 2.76 1.69
CA ILE A 36 -4.19 2.11 2.99
C ILE A 36 -3.70 0.68 2.79
N THR A 37 -4.36 -0.10 1.93
CA THR A 37 -3.97 -1.49 1.66
C THR A 37 -2.62 -1.61 0.96
N SER A 38 -2.16 -0.54 0.30
CA SER A 38 -0.85 -0.44 -0.33
C SER A 38 0.23 0.15 0.60
N GLY A 39 -0.09 0.45 1.86
CA GLY A 39 0.86 0.91 2.86
C GLY A 39 1.32 2.36 2.69
N ALA A 40 0.46 3.23 2.15
CA ALA A 40 0.73 4.65 2.11
C ALA A 40 0.65 5.27 3.52
N HIS A 41 1.54 6.22 3.84
CA HIS A 41 1.49 6.96 5.09
C HIS A 41 0.31 7.94 5.13
N THR A 42 -0.18 8.23 6.32
CA THR A 42 -1.40 9.01 6.58
C THR A 42 -1.45 10.35 5.85
N ALA A 43 -0.40 11.16 5.95
CA ALA A 43 -0.37 12.47 5.30
C ALA A 43 -0.46 12.39 3.75
N ARG A 44 0.05 11.32 3.14
CA ARG A 44 -0.06 11.11 1.69
C ARG A 44 -1.48 10.75 1.27
N ILE A 45 -2.16 9.92 2.07
CA ILE A 45 -3.56 9.55 1.85
C ILE A 45 -4.44 10.80 1.90
N ILE A 46 -4.32 11.59 2.97
CA ILE A 46 -5.08 12.81 3.17
C ILE A 46 -4.92 13.76 1.97
N ARG A 47 -3.68 14.11 1.62
CA ARG A 47 -3.40 15.03 0.50
C ARG A 47 -3.98 14.58 -0.82
N ASN A 48 -3.90 13.29 -1.13
CA ASN A 48 -4.42 12.78 -2.41
C ASN A 48 -5.95 12.79 -2.44
N LEU A 49 -6.61 12.38 -1.36
CA LEU A 49 -8.08 12.38 -1.29
C LEU A 49 -8.66 13.80 -1.31
N GLU A 50 -8.06 14.74 -0.57
CA GLU A 50 -8.46 16.16 -0.61
C GLU A 50 -8.29 16.76 -2.01
N ARG A 51 -7.19 16.44 -2.70
CA ARG A 51 -6.92 16.92 -4.05
C ARG A 51 -7.97 16.42 -5.04
N ILE A 52 -8.30 15.12 -4.98
CA ILE A 52 -9.33 14.52 -5.82
C ILE A 52 -10.70 15.13 -5.51
N ALA A 53 -11.05 15.28 -4.23
CA ALA A 53 -12.31 15.91 -3.83
C ALA A 53 -12.43 17.33 -4.40
N LYS A 54 -11.39 18.16 -4.24
CA LYS A 54 -11.34 19.53 -4.78
C LYS A 54 -11.46 19.56 -6.31
N GLY A 55 -10.76 18.67 -7.02
CA GLY A 55 -10.89 18.54 -8.47
C GLY A 55 -12.30 18.20 -8.93
N LEU A 56 -13.07 17.46 -8.13
CA LEU A 56 -14.46 17.12 -8.38
C LEU A 56 -15.47 18.17 -7.86
N GLY A 57 -14.99 19.28 -7.27
CA GLY A 57 -15.82 20.37 -6.74
C GLY A 57 -16.44 20.09 -5.37
N TYR A 58 -15.80 19.27 -4.56
CA TYR A 58 -16.18 18.94 -3.19
C TYR A 58 -15.02 19.21 -2.22
N ASN A 59 -15.39 19.43 -0.96
CA ASN A 59 -14.45 19.36 0.17
C ASN A 59 -14.61 18.00 0.82
N CYS A 60 -13.53 17.47 1.42
CA CYS A 60 -13.59 16.28 2.24
C CYS A 60 -12.82 16.48 3.54
N GLU A 61 -13.34 15.86 4.59
CA GLU A 61 -12.67 15.66 5.86
C GLU A 61 -12.52 14.16 6.09
N LEU A 62 -11.39 13.75 6.63
CA LEU A 62 -11.14 12.33 6.83
C LEU A 62 -10.42 12.10 8.15
N VAL A 63 -10.82 10.99 8.77
CA VAL A 63 -10.17 10.43 9.95
C VAL A 63 -9.64 9.06 9.57
N LEU A 64 -8.33 8.88 9.70
CA LEU A 64 -7.67 7.61 9.50
C LEU A 64 -7.43 6.97 10.86
N THR A 65 -7.78 5.68 10.94
CA THR A 65 -7.50 4.86 12.11
C THR A 65 -6.67 3.65 11.68
N TYR A 66 -6.08 2.96 12.64
CA TYR A 66 -5.33 1.73 12.35
C TYR A 66 -6.16 0.66 11.63
N THR A 67 -7.48 0.66 11.81
CA THR A 67 -8.39 -0.36 11.29
C THR A 67 -9.33 0.14 10.20
N GLY A 68 -9.23 1.41 9.79
CA GLY A 68 -10.17 1.92 8.80
C GLY A 68 -10.08 3.40 8.50
N ILE A 69 -11.06 3.86 7.74
CA ILE A 69 -11.19 5.24 7.31
C ILE A 69 -12.63 5.73 7.51
N VAL A 70 -12.76 6.96 7.94
CA VAL A 70 -14.02 7.72 7.93
C VAL A 70 -13.83 8.91 7.01
N ILE A 71 -14.70 9.06 6.02
CA ILE A 71 -14.65 10.17 5.06
C ILE A 71 -15.98 10.90 5.08
N SER A 72 -15.92 12.23 5.18
CA SER A 72 -17.07 13.12 5.03
C SER A 72 -16.86 14.01 3.83
N VAL A 73 -17.84 14.08 2.92
CA VAL A 73 -17.80 14.90 1.69
C VAL A 73 -18.92 15.91 1.73
N TYR A 74 -18.62 17.17 1.43
CA TYR A 74 -19.56 18.26 1.42
C TYR A 74 -19.22 19.33 0.36
N LYS A 75 -20.19 20.12 -0.06
CA LYS A 75 -19.99 21.31 -0.90
C LYS A 75 -19.88 22.55 -0.02
N GLN A 76 -19.03 23.50 -0.42
CA GLN A 76 -18.70 24.71 0.32
C GLN A 76 -19.91 25.57 0.75
N ASN A 77 -21.04 25.47 0.04
CA ASN A 77 -22.24 26.26 0.30
C ASN A 77 -23.45 25.42 0.79
N LYS A 78 -23.23 24.17 1.26
CA LYS A 78 -24.32 23.30 1.71
C LYS A 78 -24.00 22.69 3.06
N PHE A 79 -24.96 22.81 3.99
CA PHE A 79 -24.87 22.25 5.36
C PHE A 79 -24.95 20.71 5.41
N LYS A 80 -25.11 20.03 4.26
CA LYS A 80 -25.27 18.58 4.22
C LYS A 80 -23.96 17.89 3.87
N ALA A 81 -23.39 17.17 4.84
CA ALA A 81 -22.26 16.29 4.63
C ALA A 81 -22.74 14.85 4.44
N HIS A 82 -22.08 14.12 3.54
CA HIS A 82 -22.25 12.68 3.38
C HIS A 82 -21.02 11.99 3.96
N THR A 83 -21.25 11.08 4.92
CA THR A 83 -20.18 10.40 5.66
C THR A 83 -20.26 8.91 5.45
N LEU A 84 -19.10 8.27 5.28
CA LEU A 84 -18.96 6.82 5.20
C LEU A 84 -17.77 6.38 6.04
N ALA A 85 -18.00 5.35 6.85
CA ALA A 85 -16.96 4.66 7.60
C ALA A 85 -16.71 3.28 6.98
N LYS A 86 -15.45 2.91 6.80
CA LYS A 86 -15.06 1.63 6.24
C LYS A 86 -13.90 1.02 7.02
N THR A 87 -14.06 -0.22 7.46
CA THR A 87 -12.97 -1.01 8.05
C THR A 87 -12.08 -1.54 6.94
N ILE A 88 -10.77 -1.39 7.10
CA ILE A 88 -9.78 -1.77 6.11
C ILE A 88 -8.69 -2.60 6.80
N LYS A 89 -8.32 -3.72 6.18
CA LYS A 89 -7.17 -4.53 6.64
C LYS A 89 -5.97 -4.21 5.75
N ALA A 90 -4.87 -3.79 6.36
CA ALA A 90 -3.60 -3.60 5.64
C ALA A 90 -3.17 -4.93 4.99
N LYS A 91 -2.72 -4.88 3.74
CA LYS A 91 -2.32 -6.09 2.98
C LYS A 91 -0.82 -6.17 2.73
N GLY A 92 -0.14 -5.04 2.60
CA GLY A 92 1.28 -5.00 2.29
C GLY A 92 1.71 -3.68 1.69
N LEU A 93 2.89 -3.65 1.09
CA LEU A 93 3.45 -2.47 0.43
C LEU A 93 3.33 -2.60 -1.08
N ASN A 94 2.78 -1.58 -1.72
CA ASN A 94 2.74 -1.44 -3.17
C ASN A 94 2.96 0.02 -3.56
N PHE A 95 4.23 0.38 -3.75
CA PHE A 95 4.61 1.75 -4.10
C PHE A 95 4.12 2.17 -5.48
N GLU A 96 3.97 1.23 -6.42
CA GLU A 96 3.43 1.52 -7.75
C GLU A 96 1.99 2.03 -7.66
N THR A 97 1.11 1.31 -6.94
CA THR A 97 -0.27 1.74 -6.69
C THR A 97 -0.31 3.12 -6.02
N ILE A 98 0.55 3.36 -5.01
CA ILE A 98 0.62 4.65 -4.32
C ILE A 98 1.03 5.77 -5.28
N SER A 99 2.03 5.54 -6.13
CA SER A 99 2.50 6.50 -7.13
C SER A 99 1.44 6.82 -8.17
N GLU A 100 0.80 5.80 -8.73
CA GLU A 100 -0.22 5.99 -9.75
C GLU A 100 -1.46 6.73 -9.23
N ILE A 101 -1.90 6.41 -8.01
CA ILE A 101 -2.98 7.19 -7.38
C ILE A 101 -2.55 8.64 -7.13
N SER A 102 -1.28 8.87 -6.78
CA SER A 102 -0.78 10.23 -6.62
C SER A 102 -0.77 11.00 -7.94
N ILE A 103 -0.37 10.39 -9.05
CA ILE A 103 -0.45 10.96 -10.40
C ILE A 103 -1.92 11.23 -10.75
N LEU A 104 -2.78 10.23 -10.61
CA LEU A 104 -4.22 10.38 -10.86
C LEU A 104 -4.83 11.55 -10.07
N SER A 105 -4.39 11.78 -8.83
CA SER A 105 -4.91 12.87 -8.00
C SER A 105 -4.58 14.26 -8.60
N TRP A 106 -3.43 14.41 -9.25
CA TRP A 106 -3.06 15.62 -9.98
C TRP A 106 -3.85 15.76 -11.27
N ASP A 107 -4.00 14.68 -12.02
CA ASP A 107 -4.79 14.70 -13.26
C ASP A 107 -6.26 15.11 -12.99
N VAL A 108 -6.86 14.62 -11.91
CA VAL A 108 -8.20 15.02 -11.50
C VAL A 108 -8.27 16.51 -11.15
N PHE A 109 -7.27 17.00 -10.44
CA PHE A 109 -7.24 18.39 -9.96
C PHE A 109 -7.00 19.39 -11.10
N GLU A 110 -6.04 19.09 -11.98
CA GLU A 110 -5.62 19.99 -13.07
C GLU A 110 -6.51 19.84 -14.30
N ASN A 111 -6.79 18.62 -14.74
CA ASN A 111 -7.47 18.32 -16.00
C ASN A 111 -8.98 18.09 -15.84
N LYS A 112 -9.50 18.09 -14.62
CA LYS A 112 -10.94 17.92 -14.30
C LYS A 112 -11.57 16.71 -15.00
N ILE A 113 -10.87 15.59 -15.00
CA ILE A 113 -11.36 14.35 -15.60
C ILE A 113 -12.64 13.85 -14.94
N SER A 114 -13.46 13.15 -15.70
CA SER A 114 -14.76 12.67 -15.24
C SER A 114 -14.66 11.53 -14.24
N ILE A 115 -15.68 11.34 -13.40
CA ILE A 115 -15.74 10.21 -12.44
C ILE A 115 -15.61 8.84 -13.16
N ASN A 116 -16.13 8.73 -14.38
CA ASN A 116 -16.06 7.49 -15.15
C ASN A 116 -14.62 7.18 -15.61
N GLU A 117 -13.88 8.19 -16.04
CA GLU A 117 -12.46 8.08 -16.38
C GLU A 117 -11.62 7.72 -15.17
N ILE A 118 -11.87 8.37 -14.02
CA ILE A 118 -11.20 8.00 -12.76
C ILE A 118 -11.44 6.51 -12.43
N LYS A 119 -12.69 6.04 -12.50
CA LYS A 119 -13.04 4.64 -12.26
C LYS A 119 -12.35 3.67 -13.23
N SER A 120 -12.23 4.06 -14.51
CA SER A 120 -11.52 3.23 -15.50
C SER A 120 -10.05 3.12 -15.19
N THR A 121 -9.40 4.24 -14.82
CA THR A 121 -7.99 4.27 -14.40
C THR A 121 -7.76 3.44 -13.13
N LEU A 122 -8.65 3.55 -12.12
CA LEU A 122 -8.57 2.73 -10.91
C LEU A 122 -8.68 1.23 -11.21
N LYS A 123 -9.52 0.84 -12.18
CA LYS A 123 -9.59 -0.56 -12.63
C LYS A 123 -8.28 -1.02 -13.26
N GLN A 124 -7.63 -0.18 -14.06
CA GLN A 124 -6.32 -0.48 -14.65
C GLN A 124 -5.24 -0.61 -13.57
N ILE A 125 -5.20 0.30 -12.60
CA ILE A 125 -4.28 0.23 -11.47
C ILE A 125 -4.47 -1.08 -10.68
N LYS A 126 -5.72 -1.48 -10.40
CA LYS A 126 -6.03 -2.73 -9.72
C LYS A 126 -5.65 -3.98 -10.51
N ALA A 127 -5.73 -3.91 -11.83
CA ALA A 127 -5.43 -5.04 -12.72
C ALA A 127 -3.94 -5.26 -12.93
N LYS A 128 -3.09 -4.31 -12.57
CA LYS A 128 -1.63 -4.46 -12.68
C LYS A 128 -1.16 -5.59 -11.80
N LYS A 129 -0.45 -6.52 -12.43
CA LYS A 129 0.17 -7.64 -11.72
C LYS A 129 1.32 -7.12 -10.88
N VAL A 130 1.26 -7.37 -9.59
CA VAL A 130 2.42 -7.33 -8.71
C VAL A 130 3.42 -8.39 -9.18
N TYR A 131 4.71 -8.25 -8.83
CA TYR A 131 5.76 -9.20 -9.19
C TYR A 131 5.33 -10.66 -9.00
N SER A 132 5.69 -11.51 -9.95
CA SER A 132 5.46 -12.94 -9.84
C SER A 132 6.29 -13.53 -8.69
N ASP A 133 5.84 -14.65 -8.14
CA ASP A 133 6.59 -15.33 -7.06
C ASP A 133 8.02 -15.67 -7.49
N LEU A 134 8.23 -16.07 -8.74
CA LEU A 134 9.55 -16.36 -9.28
C LEU A 134 10.47 -15.10 -9.27
N GLN A 135 9.93 -13.95 -9.65
CA GLN A 135 10.68 -12.70 -9.59
C GLN A 135 11.05 -12.33 -8.15
N LEU A 136 10.15 -12.54 -7.20
CA LEU A 136 10.43 -12.29 -5.78
C LEU A 136 11.49 -13.23 -5.22
N TYR A 137 11.49 -14.51 -5.63
CA TYR A 137 12.54 -15.48 -5.25
C TYR A 137 13.91 -15.14 -5.84
N ALA A 138 13.97 -14.44 -6.95
CA ALA A 138 15.23 -13.98 -7.53
C ALA A 138 15.67 -12.62 -6.94
N LEU A 139 14.77 -11.65 -6.83
CA LEU A 139 15.09 -10.27 -6.45
C LEU A 139 15.39 -10.11 -4.96
N ALA A 140 14.70 -10.83 -4.08
CA ALA A 140 14.95 -10.71 -2.63
C ALA A 140 16.36 -11.18 -2.24
N PRO A 141 16.88 -12.34 -2.70
CA PRO A 141 18.27 -12.71 -2.48
C PRO A 141 19.28 -11.75 -3.10
N LEU A 142 19.00 -11.21 -4.31
CA LEU A 142 19.88 -10.21 -4.94
C LEU A 142 19.98 -8.92 -4.13
N ALA A 143 18.88 -8.47 -3.55
CA ALA A 143 18.89 -7.32 -2.64
C ALA A 143 19.75 -7.60 -1.39
N SER A 144 19.72 -8.81 -0.85
CA SER A 144 20.57 -9.20 0.28
C SER A 144 22.04 -9.26 -0.12
N VAL A 145 22.37 -9.70 -1.33
CA VAL A 145 23.75 -9.63 -1.86
C VAL A 145 24.23 -8.19 -1.91
N ALA A 146 23.43 -7.29 -2.46
CA ALA A 146 23.78 -5.86 -2.53
C ALA A 146 24.00 -5.26 -1.13
N LEU A 147 23.19 -5.65 -0.15
CA LEU A 147 23.39 -5.24 1.25
C LEU A 147 24.68 -5.85 1.84
N CYS A 148 25.02 -7.10 1.54
CA CYS A 148 26.24 -7.73 2.00
C CYS A 148 27.48 -6.98 1.52
N LEU A 149 27.51 -6.62 0.24
CA LEU A 149 28.58 -5.81 -0.33
C LEU A 149 28.63 -4.39 0.26
N LEU A 150 27.47 -3.80 0.58
CA LEU A 150 27.41 -2.49 1.24
C LEU A 150 27.97 -2.51 2.67
N PHE A 151 27.90 -3.65 3.36
CA PHE A 151 28.45 -3.87 4.70
C PHE A 151 29.87 -4.49 4.65
N ASP A 152 30.62 -4.26 3.57
CA ASP A 152 31.98 -4.72 3.36
C ASP A 152 32.15 -6.25 3.36
N GLY A 153 31.07 -7.00 3.08
CA GLY A 153 31.13 -8.44 2.89
C GLY A 153 31.85 -8.79 1.57
N ASP A 154 32.57 -9.88 1.57
CA ASP A 154 33.31 -10.37 0.40
C ASP A 154 32.40 -11.16 -0.58
N TRP A 155 32.96 -11.54 -1.75
CA TRP A 155 32.22 -12.29 -2.77
C TRP A 155 31.72 -13.65 -2.26
N LEU A 156 32.49 -14.31 -1.42
CA LEU A 156 32.11 -15.61 -0.88
C LEU A 156 30.95 -15.48 0.08
N GLN A 157 31.01 -14.49 0.98
CA GLN A 157 29.90 -14.16 1.86
C GLN A 157 28.63 -13.77 1.09
N SER A 158 28.77 -13.02 0.01
CA SER A 158 27.66 -12.62 -0.86
C SER A 158 26.94 -13.82 -1.50
N ILE A 159 27.70 -14.83 -1.94
CA ILE A 159 27.12 -16.08 -2.46
C ILE A 159 26.38 -16.85 -1.35
N ILE A 160 26.97 -16.93 -0.18
CA ILE A 160 26.35 -17.61 0.98
C ILE A 160 25.05 -16.90 1.38
N VAL A 161 25.06 -15.56 1.44
CA VAL A 161 23.87 -14.74 1.74
C VAL A 161 22.77 -14.95 0.70
N TYR A 162 23.11 -15.06 -0.59
CA TYR A 162 22.15 -15.31 -1.65
C TYR A 162 21.33 -16.58 -1.36
N PHE A 163 21.99 -17.70 -1.15
CA PHE A 163 21.32 -18.99 -0.87
C PHE A 163 20.61 -18.98 0.47
N SER A 164 21.22 -18.41 1.49
CA SER A 164 20.60 -18.26 2.81
C SER A 164 19.26 -17.50 2.73
N THR A 165 19.27 -16.34 2.07
CA THR A 165 18.06 -15.54 1.86
C THR A 165 17.04 -16.28 1.02
N LEU A 166 17.46 -17.01 -0.02
CA LEU A 166 16.57 -17.79 -0.87
C LEU A 166 15.80 -18.84 -0.05
N PHE A 167 16.50 -19.62 0.78
CA PHE A 167 15.89 -20.66 1.61
C PHE A 167 15.00 -20.06 2.72
N GLY A 168 15.46 -19.01 3.40
CA GLY A 168 14.67 -18.35 4.43
C GLY A 168 13.42 -17.67 3.86
N TYR A 169 13.54 -17.02 2.71
CA TYR A 169 12.40 -16.40 2.02
C TYR A 169 11.39 -17.45 1.55
N TYR A 170 11.86 -18.57 1.00
CA TYR A 170 11.01 -19.69 0.60
C TYR A 170 10.23 -20.25 1.79
N ALA A 171 10.90 -20.51 2.89
CA ALA A 171 10.27 -21.05 4.09
C ALA A 171 9.21 -20.08 4.65
N ARG A 172 9.56 -18.80 4.80
CA ARG A 172 8.63 -17.74 5.22
C ARG A 172 7.40 -17.67 4.32
N ARG A 173 7.60 -17.62 2.99
CA ARG A 173 6.50 -17.51 2.03
C ARG A 173 5.60 -18.73 2.05
N SER A 174 6.17 -19.92 2.14
CA SER A 174 5.42 -21.17 2.25
C SER A 174 4.52 -21.19 3.49
N MET A 175 5.00 -20.67 4.61
CA MET A 175 4.20 -20.52 5.84
C MET A 175 3.09 -19.49 5.68
N MET A 176 3.37 -18.36 5.03
CA MET A 176 2.38 -17.32 4.79
C MET A 176 1.25 -17.80 3.87
N LEU A 177 1.56 -18.57 2.83
CA LEU A 177 0.57 -19.15 1.92
C LEU A 177 -0.36 -20.16 2.62
N LYS A 178 0.13 -20.81 3.68
CA LYS A 178 -0.67 -21.71 4.54
C LYS A 178 -1.45 -20.98 5.64
N HIS A 179 -1.55 -19.65 5.57
CA HIS A 179 -2.27 -18.80 6.53
C HIS A 179 -1.76 -18.89 7.98
N HIS A 180 -0.53 -19.29 8.21
CA HIS A 180 0.07 -19.25 9.53
C HIS A 180 0.33 -17.82 10.01
N ASN A 181 0.50 -17.66 11.33
CA ASN A 181 0.78 -16.37 11.93
C ASN A 181 2.04 -15.72 11.32
N HIS A 182 1.93 -14.46 10.99
CA HIS A 182 2.99 -13.67 10.35
C HIS A 182 4.30 -13.69 11.16
N MET A 183 4.20 -13.58 12.50
CA MET A 183 5.36 -13.59 13.39
C MET A 183 6.09 -14.96 13.37
N VAL A 184 5.33 -16.05 13.34
CA VAL A 184 5.89 -17.41 13.23
C VAL A 184 6.60 -17.59 11.89
N ALA A 185 6.01 -17.09 10.79
CA ALA A 185 6.64 -17.18 9.48
C ALA A 185 7.96 -16.38 9.41
N PHE A 186 8.01 -15.21 10.06
CA PHE A 186 9.23 -14.42 10.18
C PHE A 186 10.31 -15.16 10.99
N PHE A 187 9.94 -15.70 12.16
CA PHE A 187 10.85 -16.43 13.01
C PHE A 187 11.47 -17.64 12.29
N ILE A 188 10.66 -18.44 11.61
CA ILE A 188 11.14 -19.60 10.85
C ILE A 188 12.06 -19.16 9.70
N GLY A 189 11.69 -18.11 8.96
CA GLY A 189 12.54 -17.58 7.90
C GLY A 189 13.89 -17.10 8.41
N ALA A 190 13.92 -16.35 9.51
CA ALA A 190 15.15 -15.89 10.17
C ALA A 190 16.02 -17.06 10.62
N THR A 191 15.42 -18.03 11.32
CA THR A 191 16.12 -19.20 11.84
C THR A 191 16.78 -20.01 10.72
N ILE A 192 16.06 -20.27 9.62
CA ILE A 192 16.62 -21.02 8.48
C ILE A 192 17.76 -20.24 7.84
N SER A 193 17.61 -18.93 7.63
CA SER A 193 18.66 -18.11 7.04
C SER A 193 19.93 -18.10 7.92
N THR A 194 19.80 -17.85 9.21
CA THR A 194 20.94 -17.77 10.12
C THR A 194 21.63 -19.11 10.32
N LEU A 195 20.86 -20.19 10.47
CA LEU A 195 21.43 -21.55 10.59
C LEU A 195 22.19 -21.95 9.34
N PHE A 196 21.69 -21.65 8.15
CA PHE A 196 22.37 -21.95 6.90
C PHE A 196 23.75 -21.29 6.83
N ILE A 197 23.84 -20.00 7.15
CA ILE A 197 25.11 -19.27 7.16
C ILE A 197 26.04 -19.80 8.22
N HIS A 198 25.54 -20.04 9.44
CA HIS A 198 26.32 -20.56 10.53
C HIS A 198 26.94 -21.94 10.18
N PHE A 199 26.13 -22.83 9.61
CA PHE A 199 26.61 -24.17 9.19
C PHE A 199 27.75 -24.07 8.16
N ILE A 200 27.57 -23.21 7.13
CA ILE A 200 28.62 -23.04 6.11
C ILE A 200 29.86 -22.38 6.71
N GLY A 201 29.69 -21.38 7.57
CA GLY A 201 30.80 -20.73 8.24
C GLY A 201 31.67 -21.72 9.06
N VAL A 202 31.00 -22.59 9.81
CA VAL A 202 31.72 -23.65 10.62
C VAL A 202 32.35 -24.71 9.72
N PHE A 203 31.60 -25.21 8.72
CA PHE A 203 32.11 -26.31 7.87
C PHE A 203 33.25 -25.88 6.94
N CYS A 204 33.20 -24.65 6.42
CA CYS A 204 34.22 -24.13 5.51
C CYS A 204 35.30 -23.30 6.22
N ASN A 205 35.21 -23.13 7.52
CA ASN A 205 36.09 -22.29 8.33
C ASN A 205 36.23 -20.85 7.80
N ILE A 206 35.07 -20.23 7.43
CA ILE A 206 34.97 -18.91 6.84
C ILE A 206 34.41 -17.95 7.87
N GLN A 207 34.91 -16.72 7.88
CA GLN A 207 34.29 -15.65 8.64
C GLN A 207 32.99 -15.20 7.95
N VAL A 208 31.86 -15.20 8.69
CA VAL A 208 30.53 -14.94 8.15
C VAL A 208 29.78 -13.84 8.93
N LYS A 209 30.51 -12.93 9.58
CA LYS A 209 29.93 -11.90 10.45
C LYS A 209 28.96 -11.00 9.71
N GLU A 210 29.40 -10.44 8.60
CA GLU A 210 28.63 -9.53 7.74
C GLU A 210 27.43 -10.27 7.12
N ALA A 211 27.66 -11.49 6.66
CA ALA A 211 26.63 -12.37 6.12
C ALA A 211 25.52 -12.67 7.14
N LEU A 212 25.86 -12.94 8.40
CA LEU A 212 24.89 -13.19 9.47
C LEU A 212 23.98 -12.00 9.71
N VAL A 213 24.53 -10.79 9.78
CA VAL A 213 23.75 -9.56 9.96
C VAL A 213 22.77 -9.38 8.80
N VAL A 214 23.26 -9.50 7.58
CA VAL A 214 22.46 -9.28 6.37
C VAL A 214 21.38 -10.34 6.17
N SER A 215 21.65 -11.59 6.62
CA SER A 215 20.73 -12.72 6.43
C SER A 215 19.33 -12.51 7.02
N VAL A 216 19.17 -11.61 7.98
CA VAL A 216 17.86 -11.27 8.60
C VAL A 216 17.33 -9.91 8.18
N LEU A 217 18.14 -9.05 7.55
CA LEU A 217 17.73 -7.70 7.19
C LEU A 217 16.57 -7.68 6.17
N TYR A 218 16.50 -8.66 5.27
CA TYR A 218 15.40 -8.76 4.32
C TYR A 218 14.02 -8.99 4.98
N LEU A 219 14.01 -9.40 6.24
CA LEU A 219 12.79 -9.60 7.03
C LEU A 219 12.30 -8.31 7.68
N ILE A 220 13.16 -7.31 7.85
CA ILE A 220 12.81 -6.06 8.53
C ILE A 220 11.85 -5.27 7.64
N PRO A 221 10.64 -4.94 8.12
CA PRO A 221 9.66 -4.18 7.35
C PRO A 221 10.00 -2.68 7.37
N GLY A 222 11.15 -2.31 6.74
CA GLY A 222 11.72 -0.96 6.82
C GLY A 222 10.74 0.15 6.46
N ALA A 223 9.98 -0.01 5.38
CA ALA A 223 9.02 1.03 4.97
C ALA A 223 7.85 1.17 5.97
N VAL A 224 7.40 0.09 6.59
CA VAL A 224 6.35 0.15 7.64
C VAL A 224 6.91 0.86 8.88
N MET A 225 8.15 0.57 9.25
CA MET A 225 8.81 1.25 10.38
C MET A 225 8.98 2.75 10.09
N ILE A 226 9.47 3.12 8.90
CA ILE A 226 9.61 4.53 8.51
C ILE A 226 8.25 5.25 8.54
N ASN A 227 7.20 4.65 7.99
CA ASN A 227 5.85 5.23 8.04
C ASN A 227 5.37 5.45 9.48
N SER A 228 5.64 4.50 10.39
CA SER A 228 5.26 4.63 11.80
C SER A 228 6.00 5.75 12.55
N PHE A 229 7.17 6.17 12.05
CA PHE A 229 7.89 7.34 12.59
C PHE A 229 7.42 8.67 11.99
N ILE A 230 6.86 8.63 10.77
CA ILE A 230 6.38 9.82 10.06
C ILE A 230 4.93 10.15 10.45
N ASP A 231 4.09 9.15 10.75
CA ASP A 231 2.70 9.29 11.17
C ASP A 231 2.58 9.64 12.65
#